data_4fcd7cf56bfc2968b92d315f50d317ba
#
_entry.id   4fcd7cf56bfc2968b92d315f50d317ba
#
_cell.length_a   1.000
_cell.length_b   1.000
_cell.length_c   1.000
_cell.angle_alpha   90.00
_cell.angle_beta   90.00
_cell.angle_gamma   90.00
#
_symmetry.space_group_name_H-M   'P 1'
#
loop_
_entity.id
_entity.type
_entity.pdbx_description
1 polymer ?
#
loop_
_entity_poly.entity_id
_entity_poly.type
_entity_poly.pdbx_seq_one_letter_code
_entity_poly.pdbx_strand_id
1 'polypeptide(L)'
;DTKAVVCTNGSNLTGNYVDIEAVGAIAAKYNVLFIVDASQTAGVFPIDVQKMHIDILCFTGHKSLLEPQGTGGMYVREGLEVRPLLSGGSGVQTYSKTHPKEMPTALEAGTLNGHGIAGLHAAVEYLMSEGIDKIRTREQELMWRFYEGVKDIPNVKVYGDFSTKNRCPIVTLNIGAYDSSEVGDALLMDYDISIRPGAHCAPLMHEALGTVGQGA
;
A
#
# COMPACT_ATOMS: atom_id res chain seq x y z
N ASP A 1 24.58 -1.40 -14.21
CA ASP A 1 23.57 -1.90 -15.17
C ASP A 1 22.13 -1.85 -14.63
N THR A 2 21.89 -1.30 -13.44
CA THR A 2 20.54 -1.12 -12.85
C THR A 2 19.73 -0.18 -13.74
N LYS A 3 18.50 -0.58 -14.12
CA LYS A 3 17.60 0.21 -14.96
C LYS A 3 16.44 0.82 -14.18
N ALA A 4 16.01 0.15 -13.12
CA ALA A 4 14.96 0.61 -12.27
C ALA A 4 15.17 0.18 -10.82
N VAL A 5 14.69 0.99 -9.89
CA VAL A 5 14.48 0.63 -8.48
C VAL A 5 12.99 0.53 -8.27
N VAL A 6 12.53 -0.60 -7.75
CA VAL A 6 11.12 -0.84 -7.41
C VAL A 6 11.04 -1.14 -5.93
N CYS A 7 10.26 -0.38 -5.18
CA CYS A 7 10.06 -0.66 -3.76
C CYS A 7 8.65 -0.33 -3.29
N THR A 8 8.22 -1.01 -2.25
CA THR A 8 7.04 -0.58 -1.51
C THR A 8 7.41 0.57 -0.56
N ASN A 9 6.50 1.50 -0.36
CA ASN A 9 6.69 2.58 0.60
C ASN A 9 6.42 2.14 2.04
N GLY A 10 5.51 1.16 2.23
CA GLY A 10 5.21 0.59 3.54
C GLY A 10 4.91 -0.89 3.48
N SER A 11 5.45 -1.66 4.44
CA SER A 11 5.17 -3.08 4.56
C SER A 11 3.75 -3.33 5.07
N ASN A 12 3.00 -4.16 4.35
CA ASN A 12 1.65 -4.58 4.74
C ASN A 12 1.63 -5.62 5.88
N LEU A 13 2.77 -6.14 6.26
CA LEU A 13 2.91 -7.07 7.39
C LEU A 13 3.59 -6.39 8.57
N THR A 14 4.82 -5.90 8.43
CA THR A 14 5.58 -5.37 9.54
C THR A 14 5.29 -3.91 9.88
N GLY A 15 4.60 -3.19 9.00
CA GLY A 15 4.40 -1.74 9.14
C GLY A 15 5.67 -0.91 8.94
N ASN A 16 6.79 -1.53 8.60
CA ASN A 16 8.02 -0.79 8.33
C ASN A 16 7.83 0.14 7.13
N TYR A 17 8.31 1.36 7.28
CA TYR A 17 8.23 2.41 6.28
C TYR A 17 9.57 2.59 5.58
N VAL A 18 9.57 2.72 4.26
CA VAL A 18 10.76 3.01 3.45
C VAL A 18 10.81 4.49 3.16
N ASP A 19 11.94 5.11 3.42
CA ASP A 19 12.21 6.52 3.06
C ASP A 19 12.37 6.66 1.54
N ILE A 20 11.22 6.81 0.86
CA ILE A 20 11.16 6.91 -0.60
C ILE A 20 11.75 8.23 -1.12
N GLU A 21 11.82 9.28 -0.30
CA GLU A 21 12.50 10.53 -0.67
C GLU A 21 14.00 10.31 -0.79
N ALA A 22 14.60 9.63 0.19
CA ALA A 22 16.03 9.30 0.14
C ALA A 22 16.37 8.32 -1.00
N VAL A 23 15.54 7.30 -1.22
CA VAL A 23 15.71 6.34 -2.32
C VAL A 23 15.56 7.04 -3.67
N GLY A 24 14.57 7.90 -3.83
CA GLY A 24 14.34 8.66 -5.07
C GLY A 24 15.49 9.62 -5.40
N ALA A 25 16.04 10.29 -4.41
CA ALA A 25 17.22 11.14 -4.59
C ALA A 25 18.43 10.34 -5.11
N ILE A 26 18.60 9.09 -4.62
CA ILE A 26 19.67 8.20 -5.10
C ILE A 26 19.37 7.76 -6.54
N ALA A 27 18.14 7.32 -6.83
CA ALA A 27 17.74 6.89 -8.16
C ALA A 27 17.96 8.02 -9.20
N ALA A 28 17.52 9.23 -8.88
CA ALA A 28 17.73 10.42 -9.72
C ALA A 28 19.21 10.72 -9.97
N LYS A 29 20.06 10.63 -8.94
CA LYS A 29 21.49 10.83 -9.05
C LYS A 29 22.15 9.89 -10.09
N TYR A 30 21.66 8.66 -10.20
CA TYR A 30 22.18 7.65 -11.11
C TYR A 30 21.36 7.52 -12.40
N ASN A 31 20.38 8.39 -12.62
CA ASN A 31 19.45 8.34 -13.76
C ASN A 31 18.80 6.95 -13.94
N VAL A 32 18.30 6.40 -12.84
CA VAL A 32 17.62 5.11 -12.76
C VAL A 32 16.14 5.36 -12.49
N LEU A 33 15.25 4.63 -13.17
CA LEU A 33 13.81 4.74 -12.95
C LEU A 33 13.45 4.38 -11.50
N PHE A 34 12.57 5.18 -10.90
CA PHE A 34 12.07 4.94 -9.55
C PHE A 34 10.56 4.64 -9.56
N ILE A 35 10.22 3.41 -9.15
CA ILE A 35 8.84 2.89 -9.14
C ILE A 35 8.47 2.59 -7.70
N VAL A 36 7.36 3.18 -7.24
CA VAL A 36 6.89 3.04 -5.86
C VAL A 36 5.52 2.38 -5.80
N ASP A 37 5.40 1.36 -4.98
CA ASP A 37 4.10 0.83 -4.54
C ASP A 37 3.69 1.53 -3.25
N ALA A 38 2.70 2.41 -3.36
CA ALA A 38 2.13 3.17 -2.26
C ALA A 38 0.81 2.59 -1.74
N SER A 39 0.52 1.32 -2.01
CA SER A 39 -0.76 0.69 -1.63
C SER A 39 -1.05 0.71 -0.12
N GLN A 40 -0.04 0.86 0.73
CA GLN A 40 -0.20 0.99 2.19
C GLN A 40 -0.13 2.43 2.69
N THR A 41 0.26 3.38 1.85
CA THR A 41 0.62 4.72 2.29
C THR A 41 -0.16 5.83 1.60
N ALA A 42 -0.67 5.60 0.39
CA ALA A 42 -1.54 6.54 -0.30
C ALA A 42 -2.80 6.81 0.54
N GLY A 43 -3.08 8.09 0.81
CA GLY A 43 -4.19 8.53 1.66
C GLY A 43 -3.84 8.73 3.15
N VAL A 44 -2.67 8.29 3.61
CA VAL A 44 -2.22 8.41 5.01
C VAL A 44 -0.88 9.13 5.12
N PHE A 45 0.04 8.87 4.18
CA PHE A 45 1.33 9.55 4.16
C PHE A 45 1.37 10.59 3.04
N PRO A 46 2.02 11.74 3.27
CA PRO A 46 2.24 12.71 2.22
C PRO A 46 3.22 12.12 1.19
N ILE A 47 2.82 12.12 -0.08
CA ILE A 47 3.64 11.66 -1.19
C ILE A 47 3.64 12.78 -2.25
N ASP A 48 4.81 13.32 -2.51
CA ASP A 48 5.05 14.30 -3.58
C ASP A 48 5.93 13.66 -4.65
N VAL A 49 5.33 13.30 -5.77
CA VAL A 49 6.03 12.56 -6.83
C VAL A 49 7.18 13.35 -7.45
N GLN A 50 7.09 14.69 -7.46
CA GLN A 50 8.14 15.55 -8.00
C GLN A 50 9.31 15.67 -7.01
N LYS A 51 9.01 16.02 -5.75
CA LYS A 51 10.01 16.16 -4.69
C LYS A 51 10.75 14.84 -4.42
N MET A 52 10.03 13.73 -4.47
CA MET A 52 10.56 12.40 -4.20
C MET A 52 11.13 11.70 -5.45
N HIS A 53 11.19 12.40 -6.59
CA HIS A 53 11.73 11.89 -7.86
C HIS A 53 11.11 10.57 -8.31
N ILE A 54 9.79 10.39 -8.10
CA ILE A 54 9.08 9.18 -8.45
C ILE A 54 8.68 9.23 -9.93
N ASP A 55 9.09 8.23 -10.69
CA ASP A 55 8.74 8.10 -12.10
C ASP A 55 7.40 7.41 -12.31
N ILE A 56 7.13 6.37 -11.49
CA ILE A 56 5.86 5.65 -11.47
C ILE A 56 5.43 5.44 -10.02
N LEU A 57 4.20 5.82 -9.69
CA LEU A 57 3.57 5.53 -8.40
C LEU A 57 2.35 4.66 -8.62
N CYS A 58 2.29 3.51 -7.97
CA CYS A 58 1.13 2.62 -8.00
C CYS A 58 0.41 2.65 -6.65
N PHE A 59 -0.93 2.62 -6.67
CA PHE A 59 -1.73 2.58 -5.44
C PHE A 59 -3.04 1.83 -5.65
N THR A 60 -3.63 1.36 -4.56
CA THR A 60 -4.97 0.75 -4.54
C THR A 60 -5.95 1.64 -3.78
N GLY A 61 -7.20 1.69 -4.24
CA GLY A 61 -8.23 2.56 -3.66
C GLY A 61 -8.83 2.03 -2.37
N HIS A 62 -8.94 0.71 -2.22
CA HIS A 62 -9.69 0.06 -1.13
C HIS A 62 -8.96 -0.03 0.23
N LYS A 63 -7.82 0.61 0.39
CA LYS A 63 -7.09 0.69 1.67
C LYS A 63 -7.23 2.08 2.27
N SER A 64 -6.14 2.78 2.53
CA SER A 64 -6.16 4.09 3.17
C SER A 64 -6.77 5.20 2.30
N LEU A 65 -7.03 4.94 1.03
CA LEU A 65 -7.86 5.84 0.20
C LEU A 65 -9.36 5.67 0.42
N LEU A 66 -9.79 4.72 1.28
CA LEU A 66 -11.17 4.55 1.77
C LEU A 66 -12.23 4.27 0.69
N GLU A 67 -11.82 3.80 -0.47
CA GLU A 67 -12.71 3.47 -1.59
C GLU A 67 -13.27 2.04 -1.47
N PRO A 68 -14.46 1.74 -2.01
CA PRO A 68 -14.89 0.37 -2.25
C PRO A 68 -13.90 -0.39 -3.16
N GLN A 69 -13.86 -1.72 -3.04
CA GLN A 69 -12.94 -2.55 -3.85
C GLN A 69 -13.19 -2.37 -5.36
N GLY A 70 -12.11 -2.46 -6.15
CA GLY A 70 -12.19 -2.58 -7.60
C GLY A 70 -11.52 -1.48 -8.39
N THR A 71 -10.90 -0.49 -7.74
CA THR A 71 -10.05 0.50 -8.41
C THR A 71 -8.71 0.67 -7.71
N GLY A 72 -7.87 1.40 -8.37
CA GLY A 72 -6.57 1.88 -7.96
C GLY A 72 -6.09 2.84 -9.03
N GLY A 73 -4.84 3.21 -8.98
CA GLY A 73 -4.28 4.11 -9.97
C GLY A 73 -2.78 3.96 -10.12
N MET A 74 -2.32 4.55 -11.21
CA MET A 74 -0.90 4.65 -11.50
C MET A 74 -0.60 6.06 -12.00
N TYR A 75 0.31 6.75 -11.32
CA TYR A 75 0.93 7.94 -11.86
C TYR A 75 2.12 7.52 -12.72
N VAL A 76 2.26 8.14 -13.87
CA VAL A 76 3.43 7.99 -14.75
C VAL A 76 3.95 9.38 -15.05
N ARG A 77 5.24 9.60 -14.81
CA ARG A 77 5.91 10.88 -15.08
C ARG A 77 5.78 11.25 -16.57
N GLU A 78 5.50 12.49 -16.84
CA GLU A 78 5.43 13.01 -18.20
C GLU A 78 6.70 12.71 -18.98
N GLY A 79 6.55 12.30 -20.24
CA GLY A 79 7.62 11.92 -21.13
C GLY A 79 8.20 10.51 -20.92
N LEU A 80 7.69 9.76 -19.93
CA LEU A 80 8.06 8.35 -19.75
C LEU A 80 7.15 7.46 -20.61
N GLU A 81 7.73 6.72 -21.53
CA GLU A 81 7.01 5.75 -22.35
C GLU A 81 6.84 4.43 -21.60
N VAL A 82 5.60 4.01 -21.40
CA VAL A 82 5.24 2.72 -20.80
C VAL A 82 4.49 1.91 -21.84
N ARG A 83 4.99 0.71 -22.15
CA ARG A 83 4.31 -0.19 -23.08
C ARG A 83 3.10 -0.83 -22.41
N PRO A 84 1.88 -0.72 -23.00
CA PRO A 84 0.70 -1.39 -22.49
C PRO A 84 0.92 -2.91 -22.39
N LEU A 85 0.51 -3.49 -21.26
CA LEU A 85 0.46 -4.95 -21.08
C LEU A 85 -0.81 -5.51 -21.71
N LEU A 86 -1.93 -4.82 -21.55
CA LEU A 86 -3.23 -5.18 -22.07
C LEU A 86 -3.64 -4.19 -23.15
N SER A 87 -4.35 -4.67 -24.16
CA SER A 87 -4.95 -3.85 -25.20
C SER A 87 -6.34 -4.37 -25.53
N GLY A 88 -7.25 -3.48 -25.93
CA GLY A 88 -8.63 -3.84 -26.24
C GLY A 88 -9.50 -2.62 -26.48
N GLY A 89 -10.82 -2.82 -26.48
CA GLY A 89 -11.78 -1.73 -26.67
C GLY A 89 -11.65 -0.69 -25.56
N SER A 90 -11.29 0.54 -25.93
CA SER A 90 -11.10 1.65 -24.99
C SER A 90 -12.28 2.63 -24.94
N GLY A 91 -13.26 2.47 -25.85
CA GLY A 91 -14.37 3.40 -26.03
C GLY A 91 -14.00 4.69 -26.77
N VAL A 92 -12.74 4.88 -27.15
CA VAL A 92 -12.26 6.00 -27.97
C VAL A 92 -11.61 5.50 -29.26
N GLN A 93 -11.51 6.35 -30.29
CA GLN A 93 -10.95 6.01 -31.59
C GLN A 93 -11.60 4.76 -32.21
N THR A 94 -12.94 4.69 -32.19
CA THR A 94 -13.74 3.49 -32.48
C THR A 94 -13.42 2.82 -33.84
N TYR A 95 -12.98 3.57 -34.83
CA TYR A 95 -12.60 3.03 -36.15
C TYR A 95 -11.11 2.65 -36.27
N SER A 96 -10.30 2.91 -35.22
CA SER A 96 -8.90 2.51 -35.22
C SER A 96 -8.79 1.00 -35.11
N LYS A 97 -7.87 0.42 -35.87
CA LYS A 97 -7.54 -1.02 -35.80
C LYS A 97 -6.50 -1.34 -34.72
N THR A 98 -5.96 -0.32 -34.08
CA THR A 98 -4.95 -0.43 -33.05
C THR A 98 -5.40 0.26 -31.77
N HIS A 99 -4.85 -0.20 -30.64
CA HIS A 99 -5.09 0.42 -29.35
C HIS A 99 -4.56 1.87 -29.33
N PRO A 100 -5.24 2.80 -28.68
CA PRO A 100 -4.77 4.19 -28.54
C PRO A 100 -3.37 4.26 -27.93
N LYS A 101 -2.59 5.24 -28.35
CA LYS A 101 -1.21 5.45 -27.85
C LYS A 101 -1.11 6.62 -26.87
N GLU A 102 -2.14 7.45 -26.82
CA GLU A 102 -2.18 8.64 -25.98
C GLU A 102 -2.51 8.28 -24.54
N MET A 103 -1.75 8.82 -23.60
CA MET A 103 -2.05 8.71 -22.18
C MET A 103 -3.29 9.55 -21.80
N PRO A 104 -4.11 9.11 -20.85
CA PRO A 104 -4.00 7.90 -20.04
C PRO A 104 -4.55 6.64 -20.75
N THR A 105 -5.28 6.79 -21.88
CA THR A 105 -6.00 5.73 -22.57
C THR A 105 -5.09 4.58 -23.03
N ALA A 106 -3.84 4.88 -23.33
CA ALA A 106 -2.83 3.86 -23.69
C ALA A 106 -2.69 2.74 -22.66
N LEU A 107 -2.92 3.02 -21.39
CA LEU A 107 -2.80 2.05 -20.29
C LEU A 107 -4.16 1.57 -19.76
N GLU A 108 -5.25 1.97 -20.41
CA GLU A 108 -6.62 1.62 -20.04
C GLU A 108 -7.24 0.71 -21.12
N ALA A 109 -7.40 -0.57 -20.82
CA ALA A 109 -8.01 -1.53 -21.74
C ALA A 109 -9.38 -1.98 -21.23
N GLY A 110 -10.40 -1.90 -22.10
CA GLY A 110 -11.78 -2.25 -21.77
C GLY A 110 -12.60 -1.08 -21.22
N THR A 111 -13.84 -1.37 -20.84
CA THR A 111 -14.72 -0.40 -20.19
C THR A 111 -14.27 -0.15 -18.76
N LEU A 112 -14.04 1.12 -18.42
CA LEU A 112 -13.61 1.50 -17.09
C LEU A 112 -14.68 1.23 -16.02
N ASN A 113 -14.25 0.92 -14.80
CA ASN A 113 -15.11 0.78 -13.63
C ASN A 113 -15.59 2.17 -13.15
N GLY A 114 -16.57 2.75 -13.86
CA GLY A 114 -17.08 4.08 -13.55
C GLY A 114 -17.66 4.21 -12.14
N HIS A 115 -18.27 3.15 -11.59
CA HIS A 115 -18.81 3.15 -10.24
C HIS A 115 -17.70 3.22 -9.19
N GLY A 116 -16.65 2.41 -9.35
CA GLY A 116 -15.48 2.45 -8.47
C GLY A 116 -14.74 3.78 -8.56
N ILE A 117 -14.56 4.33 -9.77
CA ILE A 117 -13.92 5.65 -9.96
C ILE A 117 -14.72 6.75 -9.26
N ALA A 118 -16.06 6.73 -9.34
CA ALA A 118 -16.91 7.66 -8.62
C ALA A 118 -16.78 7.50 -7.09
N GLY A 119 -16.65 6.25 -6.59
CA GLY A 119 -16.36 5.97 -5.19
C GLY A 119 -14.99 6.50 -4.75
N LEU A 120 -13.96 6.30 -5.57
CA LEU A 120 -12.61 6.84 -5.32
C LEU A 120 -12.63 8.39 -5.27
N HIS A 121 -13.37 9.02 -6.18
CA HIS A 121 -13.53 10.48 -6.18
C HIS A 121 -14.12 10.98 -4.85
N ALA A 122 -15.25 10.40 -4.40
CA ALA A 122 -15.88 10.78 -3.15
C ALA A 122 -14.96 10.53 -1.93
N ALA A 123 -14.21 9.43 -1.95
CA ALA A 123 -13.25 9.09 -0.90
C ALA A 123 -12.09 10.11 -0.84
N VAL A 124 -11.56 10.52 -1.99
CA VAL A 124 -10.51 11.55 -2.06
C VAL A 124 -11.02 12.90 -1.57
N GLU A 125 -12.25 13.31 -1.95
CA GLU A 125 -12.87 14.54 -1.42
C GLU A 125 -13.00 14.50 0.12
N TYR A 126 -13.43 13.37 0.67
CA TYR A 126 -13.49 13.16 2.10
C TYR A 126 -12.11 13.28 2.77
N LEU A 127 -11.09 12.61 2.23
CA LEU A 127 -9.73 12.67 2.75
C LEU A 127 -9.16 14.10 2.71
N MET A 128 -9.44 14.84 1.64
CA MET A 128 -9.03 16.24 1.51
C MET A 128 -9.76 17.14 2.54
N SER A 129 -11.03 16.88 2.81
CA SER A 129 -11.81 17.65 3.79
C SER A 129 -11.39 17.38 5.23
N GLU A 130 -11.09 16.12 5.58
CA GLU A 130 -10.63 15.73 6.91
C GLU A 130 -9.15 16.08 7.16
N GLY A 131 -8.33 16.03 6.12
CA GLY A 131 -6.88 16.18 6.17
C GLY A 131 -6.16 14.88 6.52
N ILE A 132 -5.28 14.44 5.64
CA ILE A 132 -4.53 13.18 5.81
C ILE A 132 -3.66 13.17 7.06
N ASP A 133 -3.11 14.31 7.48
CA ASP A 133 -2.30 14.42 8.71
C ASP A 133 -3.12 14.15 9.97
N LYS A 134 -4.39 14.59 10.02
CA LYS A 134 -5.30 14.31 11.12
C LYS A 134 -5.61 12.82 11.21
N ILE A 135 -5.92 12.19 10.08
CA ILE A 135 -6.19 10.74 9.99
C ILE A 135 -4.95 9.97 10.43
N ARG A 136 -3.79 10.28 9.85
CA ARG A 136 -2.51 9.66 10.20
C ARG A 136 -2.20 9.78 11.69
N THR A 137 -2.34 10.97 12.26
CA THR A 137 -2.10 11.19 13.68
C THR A 137 -2.95 10.27 14.53
N ARG A 138 -4.24 10.15 14.22
CA ARG A 138 -5.15 9.27 14.95
C ARG A 138 -4.78 7.80 14.82
N GLU A 139 -4.46 7.34 13.64
CA GLU A 139 -4.04 5.96 13.41
C GLU A 139 -2.72 5.64 14.13
N GLN A 140 -1.76 6.57 14.12
CA GLN A 140 -0.50 6.43 14.85
C GLN A 140 -0.73 6.36 16.38
N GLU A 141 -1.56 7.22 16.95
CA GLU A 141 -1.91 7.18 18.36
C GLU A 141 -2.48 5.82 18.78
N LEU A 142 -3.43 5.30 18.00
CA LEU A 142 -4.06 4.00 18.27
C LEU A 142 -3.06 2.85 18.13
N MET A 143 -2.24 2.86 17.10
CA MET A 143 -1.20 1.85 16.86
C MET A 143 -0.19 1.83 18.00
N TRP A 144 0.34 2.99 18.42
CA TRP A 144 1.29 3.07 19.51
C TRP A 144 0.66 2.65 20.84
N ARG A 145 -0.58 3.05 21.10
CA ARG A 145 -1.31 2.61 22.31
C ARG A 145 -1.45 1.10 22.35
N PHE A 146 -1.78 0.48 21.23
CA PHE A 146 -1.88 -0.98 21.14
C PHE A 146 -0.51 -1.63 21.34
N TYR A 147 0.52 -1.19 20.61
CA TYR A 147 1.88 -1.70 20.73
C TYR A 147 2.40 -1.65 22.18
N GLU A 148 2.29 -0.50 22.82
CA GLU A 148 2.73 -0.33 24.22
C GLU A 148 1.96 -1.25 25.19
N GLY A 149 0.70 -1.55 24.88
CA GLY A 149 -0.12 -2.45 25.67
C GLY A 149 0.24 -3.93 25.53
N VAL A 150 0.82 -4.34 24.38
CA VAL A 150 1.03 -5.78 24.09
C VAL A 150 2.50 -6.20 24.11
N LYS A 151 3.44 -5.29 23.90
CA LYS A 151 4.87 -5.61 23.67
C LYS A 151 5.55 -6.38 24.82
N ASP A 152 5.09 -6.17 26.05
CA ASP A 152 5.66 -6.75 27.27
C ASP A 152 4.82 -7.92 27.83
N ILE A 153 3.75 -8.32 27.13
CA ILE A 153 2.95 -9.48 27.54
C ILE A 153 3.76 -10.75 27.33
N PRO A 154 3.86 -11.64 28.34
CA PRO A 154 4.57 -12.91 28.20
C PRO A 154 4.08 -13.74 27.00
N ASN A 155 4.99 -14.30 26.25
CA ASN A 155 4.75 -15.09 25.04
C ASN A 155 4.19 -14.30 23.84
N VAL A 156 4.04 -12.98 23.91
CA VAL A 156 3.76 -12.15 22.74
C VAL A 156 5.07 -11.80 22.03
N LYS A 157 5.13 -12.03 20.74
CA LYS A 157 6.23 -11.61 19.86
C LYS A 157 5.69 -10.62 18.82
N VAL A 158 6.15 -9.39 18.88
CA VAL A 158 5.79 -8.34 17.91
C VAL A 158 6.85 -8.29 16.80
N TYR A 159 6.41 -8.09 15.56
CA TYR A 159 7.25 -8.01 14.38
C TYR A 159 7.30 -6.59 13.81
N GLY A 160 8.45 -6.22 13.29
CA GLY A 160 8.69 -4.90 12.70
C GLY A 160 9.61 -4.03 13.55
N ASP A 161 10.02 -2.89 12.97
CA ASP A 161 10.88 -1.92 13.65
C ASP A 161 10.03 -0.86 14.35
N PHE A 162 10.03 -0.88 15.67
CA PHE A 162 9.35 0.10 16.53
C PHE A 162 10.34 1.12 17.14
N SER A 163 11.60 1.13 16.71
CA SER A 163 12.56 2.16 17.11
C SER A 163 12.29 3.52 16.47
N THR A 164 11.56 3.54 15.36
CA THR A 164 11.17 4.75 14.64
C THR A 164 9.67 5.02 14.75
N LYS A 165 9.31 6.30 14.87
CA LYS A 165 7.91 6.74 14.81
C LYS A 165 7.36 6.80 13.39
N ASN A 166 8.22 6.83 12.38
CA ASN A 166 7.83 6.88 10.98
C ASN A 166 7.58 5.46 10.44
N ARG A 167 6.36 4.96 10.65
CA ARG A 167 5.93 3.63 10.26
C ARG A 167 4.44 3.60 9.92
N CYS A 168 3.99 2.60 9.16
CA CYS A 168 2.57 2.37 8.93
C CYS A 168 1.87 1.95 10.23
N PRO A 169 0.59 2.28 10.42
CA PRO A 169 -0.17 1.99 11.63
C PRO A 169 -0.58 0.51 11.72
N ILE A 170 0.39 -0.37 11.69
CA ILE A 170 0.26 -1.82 11.70
C ILE A 170 1.06 -2.38 12.87
N VAL A 171 0.45 -3.27 13.65
CA VAL A 171 1.10 -4.07 14.67
C VAL A 171 0.83 -5.54 14.36
N THR A 172 1.85 -6.26 13.99
CA THR A 172 1.80 -7.69 13.70
C THR A 172 2.45 -8.46 14.85
N LEU A 173 1.76 -9.46 15.34
CA LEU A 173 2.25 -10.25 16.47
C LEU A 173 1.86 -11.72 16.36
N ASN A 174 2.57 -12.56 17.13
CA ASN A 174 2.17 -13.92 17.48
C ASN A 174 2.07 -14.08 18.99
N ILE A 175 1.25 -15.01 19.45
CA ILE A 175 1.11 -15.39 20.86
C ILE A 175 1.58 -16.84 21.00
N GLY A 176 2.74 -17.06 21.60
CA GLY A 176 3.32 -18.38 21.77
C GLY A 176 3.39 -19.16 20.45
N ALA A 177 2.88 -20.39 20.47
CA ALA A 177 2.83 -21.28 19.32
C ALA A 177 1.42 -21.41 18.69
N TYR A 178 0.46 -20.58 19.12
CA TYR A 178 -0.89 -20.62 18.56
C TYR A 178 -0.91 -20.19 17.09
N ASP A 179 -1.72 -20.86 16.28
CA ASP A 179 -2.03 -20.41 14.93
C ASP A 179 -2.70 -19.04 14.96
N SER A 180 -2.35 -18.16 14.04
CA SER A 180 -2.89 -16.80 14.02
C SER A 180 -4.39 -16.76 13.78
N SER A 181 -4.97 -17.76 13.09
CA SER A 181 -6.41 -17.87 12.89
C SER A 181 -7.12 -18.26 14.17
N GLU A 182 -6.55 -19.18 14.97
CA GLU A 182 -7.10 -19.53 16.30
C GLU A 182 -7.13 -18.32 17.21
N VAL A 183 -6.06 -17.51 17.21
CA VAL A 183 -6.01 -16.25 17.96
C VAL A 183 -7.08 -15.27 17.46
N GLY A 184 -7.24 -15.14 16.15
CA GLY A 184 -8.25 -14.27 15.55
C GLY A 184 -9.66 -14.67 15.92
N ASP A 185 -9.97 -15.97 15.86
CA ASP A 185 -11.28 -16.51 16.23
C ASP A 185 -11.59 -16.29 17.72
N ALA A 186 -10.63 -16.54 18.61
CA ALA A 186 -10.82 -16.31 20.05
C ALA A 186 -11.04 -14.81 20.35
N LEU A 187 -10.27 -13.91 19.74
CA LEU A 187 -10.44 -12.48 19.92
C LEU A 187 -11.81 -11.99 19.43
N LEU A 188 -12.27 -12.52 18.29
CA LEU A 188 -13.57 -12.16 17.75
C LEU A 188 -14.72 -12.69 18.62
N MET A 189 -14.69 -13.98 18.99
CA MET A 189 -15.81 -14.67 19.65
C MET A 189 -15.95 -14.25 21.12
N ASP A 190 -14.82 -14.06 21.82
CA ASP A 190 -14.84 -13.80 23.26
C ASP A 190 -14.79 -12.32 23.62
N TYR A 191 -14.25 -11.47 22.72
CA TYR A 191 -13.94 -10.07 23.01
C TYR A 191 -14.47 -9.07 21.98
N ASP A 192 -15.10 -9.53 20.89
CA ASP A 192 -15.57 -8.69 19.77
C ASP A 192 -14.42 -7.85 19.14
N ILE A 193 -13.21 -8.43 19.12
CA ILE A 193 -12.02 -7.80 18.55
C ILE A 193 -11.70 -8.46 17.21
N SER A 194 -11.90 -7.73 16.13
CA SER A 194 -11.57 -8.17 14.78
C SER A 194 -10.10 -7.89 14.45
N ILE A 195 -9.38 -8.92 14.04
CA ILE A 195 -8.03 -8.82 13.48
C ILE A 195 -7.97 -9.48 12.11
N ARG A 196 -6.87 -9.32 11.40
CA ARG A 196 -6.60 -10.07 10.18
C ARG A 196 -5.49 -11.08 10.43
N PRO A 197 -5.79 -12.38 10.59
CA PRO A 197 -4.77 -13.42 10.74
C PRO A 197 -4.23 -13.90 9.37
N GLY A 198 -3.11 -14.64 9.39
CA GLY A 198 -2.63 -15.44 8.28
C GLY A 198 -1.45 -14.86 7.51
N ALA A 199 -1.43 -15.06 6.20
CA ALA A 199 -0.25 -14.82 5.37
C ALA A 199 -0.12 -13.41 4.80
N HIS A 200 -1.14 -12.57 4.90
CA HIS A 200 -1.14 -11.14 4.49
C HIS A 200 -0.65 -10.85 3.07
N CYS A 201 -0.72 -11.81 2.14
CA CYS A 201 -0.13 -11.71 0.79
C CYS A 201 1.38 -11.39 0.79
N ALA A 202 2.12 -11.82 1.82
CA ALA A 202 3.53 -11.53 2.03
C ALA A 202 4.38 -12.80 2.29
N PRO A 203 4.36 -13.81 1.39
CA PRO A 203 4.98 -15.11 1.64
C PRO A 203 6.48 -14.99 1.93
N LEU A 204 7.22 -14.20 1.17
CA LEU A 204 8.66 -14.00 1.40
C LEU A 204 8.97 -13.33 2.74
N MET A 205 8.08 -12.45 3.23
CA MET A 205 8.25 -11.84 4.54
C MET A 205 8.01 -12.88 5.65
N HIS A 206 7.01 -13.76 5.50
CA HIS A 206 6.79 -14.85 6.44
C HIS A 206 7.95 -15.85 6.46
N GLU A 207 8.56 -16.15 5.31
CA GLU A 207 9.79 -16.93 5.24
C GLU A 207 10.92 -16.26 6.03
N ALA A 208 11.15 -14.97 5.81
CA ALA A 208 12.19 -14.20 6.49
C ALA A 208 11.97 -14.09 8.01
N LEU A 209 10.72 -14.02 8.47
CA LEU A 209 10.35 -13.94 9.88
C LEU A 209 10.22 -15.31 10.55
N GLY A 210 10.21 -16.41 9.79
CA GLY A 210 10.01 -17.77 10.29
C GLY A 210 8.57 -18.06 10.73
N THR A 211 7.59 -17.40 10.12
CA THR A 211 6.16 -17.47 10.50
C THR A 211 5.28 -18.16 9.45
N VAL A 212 5.86 -18.86 8.48
CA VAL A 212 5.12 -19.53 7.40
C VAL A 212 4.07 -20.52 7.93
N GLY A 213 4.42 -21.29 8.98
CA GLY A 213 3.54 -22.33 9.54
C GLY A 213 2.49 -21.80 10.52
N GLN A 214 2.70 -20.60 11.07
CA GLN A 214 1.85 -20.03 12.12
C GLN A 214 0.99 -18.85 11.62
N GLY A 215 1.44 -18.18 10.57
CA GLY A 215 0.90 -16.88 10.19
C GLY A 215 1.34 -15.77 11.15
N ALA A 216 0.64 -14.66 11.12
CA ALA A 216 0.80 -13.57 12.08
C ALA A 216 -0.43 -12.66 12.09
#